data_e78d587dc19587e3f5078e35effd9ef7
#
_entry.id   e78d587dc19587e3f5078e35effd9ef7
#
_cell.length_a   1.000
_cell.length_b   1.000
_cell.length_c   1.000
_cell.angle_alpha   90.00
_cell.angle_beta   90.00
_cell.angle_gamma   90.00
#
_symmetry.space_group_name_H-M   'P 1'
#
loop_
_entity.id
_entity.type
_entity.pdbx_description
1 polymer ?
#
loop_
_entity_poly.entity_id
_entity_poly.type
_entity_poly.pdbx_seq_one_letter_code
_entity_poly.pdbx_strand_id
1 'polypeptide(L)'
;MPLTPERLRPTSACDDGMRDSLNAPDAIDKDLPVKEDTRLLGRVLGDVLRAQLGDAGYDRIEAIRQTAIGFRRATGADADRHRSALAGLLNPLPIAQALEVVRAFSYFSHLANIAEDVHQNRRRRAHALAGSPPRPGDIAEAL
;
A
#
# COMPACT_ATOMS: atom_id res chain seq x y z
N MET A 1 18.44 13.43 72.30
CA MET A 1 18.56 12.91 70.93
C MET A 1 17.43 13.46 70.07
N PRO A 2 17.68 14.51 69.28
CA PRO A 2 16.67 15.08 68.42
C PRO A 2 16.75 14.42 67.04
N LEU A 3 15.60 14.05 66.55
CA LEU A 3 15.38 13.52 65.21
C LEU A 3 15.41 14.65 64.18
N THR A 4 16.27 14.49 63.16
CA THR A 4 16.43 15.41 62.03
C THR A 4 15.26 15.23 61.07
N PRO A 5 14.60 16.27 60.56
CA PRO A 5 13.60 16.12 59.50
C PRO A 5 14.27 16.03 58.13
N GLU A 6 13.96 14.97 57.44
CA GLU A 6 14.35 14.70 56.08
C GLU A 6 13.68 15.69 55.13
N ARG A 7 14.48 16.40 54.37
CA ARG A 7 14.05 17.38 53.37
C ARG A 7 13.42 16.65 52.18
N LEU A 8 12.13 16.82 51.99
CA LEU A 8 11.41 16.54 50.75
C LEU A 8 12.00 17.45 49.65
N ARG A 9 12.61 16.83 48.65
CA ARG A 9 12.95 17.47 47.37
C ARG A 9 11.69 17.60 46.52
N PRO A 10 11.41 18.74 45.90
CA PRO A 10 10.36 18.87 44.94
C PRO A 10 10.76 18.17 43.66
N THR A 11 9.93 17.23 43.16
CA THR A 11 10.02 16.69 41.84
C THR A 11 9.61 17.77 40.84
N SER A 12 10.62 18.34 40.18
CA SER A 12 10.43 19.25 39.06
C SER A 12 9.91 18.50 37.85
N ALA A 13 8.68 18.83 37.47
CA ALA A 13 8.19 19.09 36.14
C ALA A 13 8.70 18.20 35.00
N CYS A 14 7.88 17.25 34.60
CA CYS A 14 7.75 16.81 33.22
C CYS A 14 6.70 17.71 32.55
N ASP A 15 7.12 18.79 31.95
CA ASP A 15 6.31 19.57 31.04
C ASP A 15 7.23 20.13 29.95
N ASP A 16 7.58 19.26 29.01
CA ASP A 16 8.13 19.69 27.73
C ASP A 16 8.04 18.51 26.72
N GLY A 17 6.93 18.35 26.08
CA GLY A 17 6.73 17.30 25.09
C GLY A 17 5.47 17.42 24.26
N MET A 18 4.76 18.53 24.33
CA MET A 18 3.45 18.65 23.65
C MET A 18 3.31 19.94 22.83
N ARG A 19 4.34 20.32 22.10
CA ARG A 19 4.27 21.53 21.24
C ARG A 19 4.79 21.40 19.83
N ASP A 20 5.07 20.21 19.31
CA ASP A 20 5.60 20.08 17.93
C ASP A 20 4.75 19.25 16.97
N SER A 21 3.44 19.12 17.23
CA SER A 21 2.57 18.40 16.29
C SER A 21 1.62 19.28 15.47
N LEU A 22 1.79 20.59 15.45
CA LEU A 22 0.81 21.49 14.81
C LEU A 22 1.38 22.38 13.70
N ASN A 23 2.46 21.99 13.02
CA ASN A 23 2.85 22.73 11.80
C ASN A 23 3.75 21.92 10.87
N ALA A 24 3.29 20.75 10.39
CA ALA A 24 3.76 20.22 9.12
C ALA A 24 2.80 20.76 8.06
N PRO A 25 3.25 21.64 7.12
CA PRO A 25 2.45 21.94 5.94
C PRO A 25 2.23 20.62 5.22
N ASP A 26 1.00 20.40 4.72
CA ASP A 26 0.56 19.23 3.97
C ASP A 26 1.70 18.67 3.13
N ALA A 27 2.32 17.60 3.62
CA ALA A 27 3.30 16.87 2.85
C ALA A 27 2.53 16.27 1.67
N ILE A 28 2.60 16.95 0.52
CA ILE A 28 2.03 16.48 -0.74
C ILE A 28 2.42 15.00 -0.84
N ASP A 29 1.45 14.10 -0.74
CA ASP A 29 1.69 12.66 -0.82
C ASP A 29 2.33 12.38 -2.19
N LYS A 30 3.65 12.21 -2.18
CA LYS A 30 4.45 12.01 -3.41
C LYS A 30 4.02 10.78 -4.18
N ASP A 31 3.30 9.88 -3.52
CA ASP A 31 2.82 8.62 -4.08
C ASP A 31 1.33 8.72 -4.51
N LEU A 32 0.68 9.87 -4.32
CA LEU A 32 -0.70 10.07 -4.74
C LEU A 32 -0.90 9.76 -6.24
N PRO A 33 -0.05 10.25 -7.15
CA PRO A 33 -0.25 9.99 -8.59
C PRO A 33 -0.19 8.50 -8.94
N VAL A 34 0.71 7.71 -8.36
CA VAL A 34 0.77 6.26 -8.63
C VAL A 34 -0.43 5.53 -8.05
N LYS A 35 -0.94 5.96 -6.90
CA LYS A 35 -2.17 5.42 -6.31
C LYS A 35 -3.39 5.69 -7.19
N GLU A 36 -3.48 6.89 -7.77
CA GLU A 36 -4.56 7.27 -8.70
C GLU A 36 -4.48 6.50 -10.02
N ASP A 37 -3.30 6.39 -10.62
CA ASP A 37 -3.06 5.61 -11.84
C ASP A 37 -3.43 4.13 -11.60
N THR A 38 -2.99 3.54 -10.50
CA THR A 38 -3.30 2.14 -10.15
C THR A 38 -4.81 1.92 -9.95
N ARG A 39 -5.51 2.88 -9.33
CA ARG A 39 -6.97 2.83 -9.19
C ARG A 39 -7.69 2.94 -10.53
N LEU A 40 -7.23 3.84 -11.40
CA LEU A 40 -7.78 4.00 -12.74
C LEU A 40 -7.63 2.71 -13.55
N LEU A 41 -6.42 2.17 -13.62
CA LEU A 41 -6.12 0.93 -14.35
C LEU A 41 -6.88 -0.26 -13.77
N GLY A 42 -7.04 -0.31 -12.44
CA GLY A 42 -7.86 -1.33 -11.78
C GLY A 42 -9.34 -1.26 -12.16
N ARG A 43 -9.91 -0.05 -12.31
CA ARG A 43 -11.30 0.11 -12.80
C ARG A 43 -11.44 -0.35 -14.24
N VAL A 44 -10.54 0.09 -15.12
CA VAL A 44 -10.54 -0.32 -16.55
C VAL A 44 -10.43 -1.85 -16.66
N LEU A 45 -9.53 -2.47 -15.91
CA LEU A 45 -9.43 -3.93 -15.88
C LEU A 45 -10.72 -4.57 -15.37
N GLY A 46 -11.36 -4.02 -14.36
CA GLY A 46 -12.63 -4.48 -13.82
C GLY A 46 -13.73 -4.49 -14.88
N ASP A 47 -13.83 -3.43 -15.67
CA ASP A 47 -14.80 -3.32 -16.78
C ASP A 47 -14.51 -4.37 -17.87
N VAL A 48 -13.24 -4.59 -18.23
CA VAL A 48 -12.84 -5.62 -19.19
C VAL A 48 -13.17 -7.02 -18.66
N LEU A 49 -12.87 -7.31 -17.39
CA LEU A 49 -13.18 -8.60 -16.78
C LEU A 49 -14.69 -8.86 -16.75
N ARG A 50 -15.50 -7.85 -16.44
CA ARG A 50 -16.95 -7.96 -16.46
C ARG A 50 -17.47 -8.23 -17.89
N ALA A 51 -16.92 -7.54 -18.88
CA ALA A 51 -17.28 -7.74 -20.28
C ALA A 51 -16.88 -9.14 -20.80
N GLN A 52 -15.76 -9.71 -20.33
CA GLN A 52 -15.24 -10.99 -20.80
C GLN A 52 -15.81 -12.20 -20.05
N LEU A 53 -16.00 -12.09 -18.73
CA LEU A 53 -16.35 -13.20 -17.84
C LEU A 53 -17.78 -13.11 -17.29
N GLY A 54 -18.47 -12.00 -17.58
CA GLY A 54 -19.77 -11.67 -16.99
C GLY A 54 -19.66 -11.29 -15.52
N ASP A 55 -20.79 -10.89 -14.92
CA ASP A 55 -20.84 -10.44 -13.52
C ASP A 55 -20.38 -11.53 -12.55
N ALA A 56 -20.80 -12.77 -12.75
CA ALA A 56 -20.43 -13.88 -11.85
C ALA A 56 -18.91 -14.14 -11.82
N GLY A 57 -18.23 -14.03 -12.98
CA GLY A 57 -16.77 -14.15 -13.06
C GLY A 57 -16.07 -12.99 -12.39
N TYR A 58 -16.53 -11.77 -12.63
CA TYR A 58 -16.03 -10.56 -11.99
C TYR A 58 -16.21 -10.62 -10.46
N ASP A 59 -17.39 -10.94 -9.96
CA ASP A 59 -17.70 -10.99 -8.53
C ASP A 59 -16.82 -12.00 -7.80
N ARG A 60 -16.55 -13.15 -8.44
CA ARG A 60 -15.63 -14.17 -7.92
C ARG A 60 -14.22 -13.61 -7.74
N ILE A 61 -13.68 -12.96 -8.78
CA ILE A 61 -12.33 -12.38 -8.74
C ILE A 61 -12.26 -11.28 -7.67
N GLU A 62 -13.30 -10.45 -7.57
CA GLU A 62 -13.37 -9.39 -6.59
C GLU A 62 -13.49 -9.94 -5.15
N ALA A 63 -14.26 -10.98 -4.91
CA ALA A 63 -14.33 -11.64 -3.61
C ALA A 63 -12.97 -12.20 -3.17
N ILE A 64 -12.24 -12.85 -4.08
CA ILE A 64 -10.89 -13.36 -3.82
C ILE A 64 -9.95 -12.18 -3.50
N ARG A 65 -9.99 -11.10 -4.29
CA ARG A 65 -9.17 -9.91 -4.09
C ARG A 65 -9.41 -9.27 -2.72
N GLN A 66 -10.66 -9.05 -2.35
CA GLN A 66 -11.03 -8.45 -1.06
C GLN A 66 -10.58 -9.31 0.12
N THR A 67 -10.79 -10.63 0.01
CA THR A 67 -10.37 -11.58 1.06
C THR A 67 -8.85 -11.61 1.20
N ALA A 68 -8.11 -11.57 0.09
CA ALA A 68 -6.64 -11.51 0.10
C ALA A 68 -6.11 -10.20 0.71
N ILE A 69 -6.76 -9.07 0.44
CA ILE A 69 -6.42 -7.79 1.08
C ILE A 69 -6.67 -7.86 2.59
N GLY A 70 -7.81 -8.41 3.00
CA GLY A 70 -8.12 -8.64 4.41
C GLY A 70 -7.05 -9.50 5.08
N PHE A 71 -6.67 -10.61 4.46
CA PHE A 71 -5.60 -11.50 4.95
C PHE A 71 -4.26 -10.77 5.15
N ARG A 72 -3.84 -9.94 4.20
CA ARG A 72 -2.58 -9.18 4.29
C ARG A 72 -2.56 -8.14 5.41
N ARG A 73 -3.71 -7.64 5.81
CA ARG A 73 -3.85 -6.59 6.86
C ARG A 73 -4.11 -7.17 8.24
N ALA A 74 -4.61 -8.40 8.31
CA ALA A 74 -4.99 -9.06 9.53
C ALA A 74 -3.79 -9.69 10.23
N THR A 75 -3.90 -9.86 11.56
CA THR A 75 -2.93 -10.57 12.41
C THR A 75 -3.66 -11.55 13.32
N GLY A 76 -2.94 -12.56 13.82
CA GLY A 76 -3.50 -13.53 14.76
C GLY A 76 -4.73 -14.28 14.21
N ALA A 77 -5.76 -14.45 15.04
CA ALA A 77 -6.98 -15.20 14.70
C ALA A 77 -7.75 -14.62 13.49
N ASP A 78 -7.64 -13.32 13.24
CA ASP A 78 -8.26 -12.69 12.07
C ASP A 78 -7.56 -13.13 10.77
N ALA A 79 -6.24 -13.24 10.79
CA ALA A 79 -5.49 -13.76 9.65
C ALA A 79 -5.88 -15.20 9.33
N ASP A 80 -6.07 -16.05 10.36
CA ASP A 80 -6.50 -17.44 10.18
C ASP A 80 -7.91 -17.53 9.59
N ARG A 81 -8.82 -16.65 10.01
CA ARG A 81 -10.16 -16.55 9.42
C ARG A 81 -10.11 -16.16 7.93
N HIS A 82 -9.33 -15.15 7.57
CA HIS A 82 -9.16 -14.75 6.18
C HIS A 82 -8.47 -15.83 5.33
N ARG A 83 -7.48 -16.53 5.90
CA ARG A 83 -6.83 -17.67 5.24
C ARG A 83 -7.83 -18.77 4.92
N SER A 84 -8.65 -19.14 5.90
CA SER A 84 -9.67 -20.18 5.72
C SER A 84 -10.73 -19.76 4.70
N ALA A 85 -11.16 -18.51 4.73
CA ALA A 85 -12.10 -17.96 3.74
C ALA A 85 -11.49 -17.96 2.33
N LEU A 86 -10.22 -17.59 2.19
CA LEU A 86 -9.51 -17.61 0.90
C LEU A 86 -9.39 -19.03 0.36
N ALA A 87 -9.03 -19.99 1.20
CA ALA A 87 -8.99 -21.40 0.82
C ALA A 87 -10.38 -21.91 0.39
N GLY A 88 -11.44 -21.51 1.08
CA GLY A 88 -12.81 -21.83 0.71
C GLY A 88 -13.24 -21.28 -0.65
N LEU A 89 -12.72 -20.13 -1.06
CA LEU A 89 -12.97 -19.54 -2.37
C LEU A 89 -12.15 -20.19 -3.49
N LEU A 90 -10.91 -20.60 -3.21
CA LEU A 90 -9.97 -21.08 -4.22
C LEU A 90 -10.05 -22.60 -4.46
N ASN A 91 -10.14 -23.39 -3.39
CA ASN A 91 -10.07 -24.85 -3.49
C ASN A 91 -11.20 -25.49 -4.37
N PRO A 92 -12.46 -24.99 -4.34
CA PRO A 92 -13.52 -25.59 -5.14
C PRO A 92 -13.53 -25.15 -6.60
N LEU A 93 -12.60 -24.26 -7.05
CA LEU A 93 -12.61 -23.72 -8.39
C LEU A 93 -12.28 -24.80 -9.43
N PRO A 94 -13.12 -24.98 -10.47
CA PRO A 94 -12.73 -25.71 -11.65
C PRO A 94 -11.50 -25.07 -12.32
N ILE A 95 -10.69 -25.87 -13.02
CA ILE A 95 -9.45 -25.41 -13.68
C ILE A 95 -9.68 -24.18 -14.56
N ALA A 96 -10.77 -24.15 -15.34
CA ALA A 96 -11.08 -23.00 -16.18
C ALA A 96 -11.24 -21.72 -15.38
N GLN A 97 -11.98 -21.77 -14.26
CA GLN A 97 -12.18 -20.60 -13.39
C GLN A 97 -10.90 -20.22 -12.62
N ALA A 98 -10.10 -21.20 -12.23
CA ALA A 98 -8.79 -20.92 -11.62
C ALA A 98 -7.86 -20.19 -12.60
N LEU A 99 -7.88 -20.56 -13.89
CA LEU A 99 -7.13 -19.86 -14.94
C LEU A 99 -7.63 -18.42 -15.16
N GLU A 100 -8.93 -18.17 -15.10
CA GLU A 100 -9.51 -16.82 -15.15
C GLU A 100 -8.97 -15.95 -14.00
N VAL A 101 -8.97 -16.49 -12.79
CA VAL A 101 -8.44 -15.81 -11.60
C VAL A 101 -6.95 -15.49 -11.78
N VAL A 102 -6.14 -16.46 -12.17
CA VAL A 102 -4.69 -16.27 -12.39
C VAL A 102 -4.43 -15.18 -13.44
N ARG A 103 -5.15 -15.22 -14.56
CA ARG A 103 -5.03 -14.21 -15.63
C ARG A 103 -5.39 -12.82 -15.13
N ALA A 104 -6.51 -12.68 -14.40
CA ALA A 104 -6.94 -11.39 -13.86
C ALA A 104 -5.89 -10.78 -12.94
N PHE A 105 -5.33 -11.57 -12.02
CA PHE A 105 -4.27 -11.09 -11.12
C PHE A 105 -2.96 -10.81 -11.86
N SER A 106 -2.61 -11.57 -12.88
CA SER A 106 -1.44 -11.31 -13.73
C SER A 106 -1.59 -9.97 -14.46
N TYR A 107 -2.73 -9.71 -15.08
CA TYR A 107 -3.00 -8.42 -15.73
C TYR A 107 -2.95 -7.26 -14.73
N PHE A 108 -3.56 -7.41 -13.55
CA PHE A 108 -3.49 -6.38 -12.52
C PHE A 108 -2.05 -6.08 -12.12
N SER A 109 -1.22 -7.11 -11.92
CA SER A 109 0.20 -6.94 -11.57
C SER A 109 0.98 -6.22 -12.68
N HIS A 110 0.73 -6.55 -13.94
CA HIS A 110 1.36 -5.84 -15.06
C HIS A 110 0.95 -4.38 -15.12
N LEU A 111 -0.34 -4.08 -14.93
CA LEU A 111 -0.83 -2.70 -14.93
C LEU A 111 -0.28 -1.90 -13.75
N ALA A 112 -0.16 -2.51 -12.58
CA ALA A 112 0.47 -1.88 -11.41
C ALA A 112 1.95 -1.54 -11.67
N ASN A 113 2.70 -2.47 -12.26
CA ASN A 113 4.10 -2.21 -12.64
C ASN A 113 4.22 -1.07 -13.66
N ILE A 114 3.32 -1.00 -14.65
CA ILE A 114 3.28 0.11 -15.62
C ILE A 114 3.02 1.45 -14.89
N ALA A 115 2.08 1.48 -13.94
CA ALA A 115 1.81 2.68 -13.16
C ALA A 115 3.04 3.14 -12.36
N GLU A 116 3.75 2.20 -11.75
CA GLU A 116 5.00 2.46 -11.02
C GLU A 116 6.10 2.98 -11.94
N ASP A 117 6.31 2.39 -13.11
CA ASP A 117 7.30 2.83 -14.09
C ASP A 117 7.02 4.25 -14.60
N VAL A 118 5.77 4.55 -14.91
CA VAL A 118 5.33 5.90 -15.31
C VAL A 118 5.57 6.89 -14.19
N HIS A 119 5.26 6.53 -12.94
CA HIS A 119 5.50 7.37 -11.78
C HIS A 119 7.00 7.64 -11.57
N GLN A 120 7.83 6.62 -11.67
CA GLN A 120 9.29 6.75 -11.59
C GLN A 120 9.83 7.71 -12.66
N ASN A 121 9.35 7.58 -13.90
CA ASN A 121 9.73 8.46 -14.99
C ASN A 121 9.30 9.92 -14.76
N ARG A 122 8.10 10.15 -14.20
CA ARG A 122 7.65 11.50 -13.77
C ARG A 122 8.61 12.08 -12.73
N ARG A 123 9.00 11.28 -11.73
CA ARG A 123 9.92 11.71 -10.67
C ARG A 123 11.31 12.03 -11.21
N ARG A 124 11.84 11.20 -12.12
CA ARG A 124 13.13 11.47 -12.78
C ARG A 124 13.12 12.77 -13.57
N ARG A 125 12.05 13.01 -14.35
CA ARG A 125 11.85 14.27 -15.07
C ARG A 125 11.79 15.47 -14.13
N ALA A 126 11.03 15.39 -13.05
CA ALA A 126 10.93 16.48 -12.08
C ALA A 126 12.29 16.80 -11.46
N HIS A 127 13.08 15.79 -11.11
CA HIS A 127 14.44 15.98 -10.59
C HIS A 127 15.38 16.61 -11.62
N ALA A 128 15.33 16.18 -12.88
CA ALA A 128 16.16 16.75 -13.95
C ALA A 128 15.82 18.22 -14.20
N LEU A 129 14.54 18.56 -14.22
CA LEU A 129 14.08 19.96 -14.39
C LEU A 129 14.43 20.86 -13.20
N ALA A 130 14.49 20.29 -12.00
CA ALA A 130 14.89 21.01 -10.78
C ALA A 130 16.42 21.20 -10.65
N GLY A 131 17.22 20.72 -11.61
CA GLY A 131 18.69 20.80 -11.55
C GLY A 131 19.30 20.03 -10.37
N SER A 132 18.60 19.01 -9.88
CA SER A 132 19.10 18.18 -8.77
C SER A 132 20.34 17.38 -9.17
N PRO A 133 21.32 17.17 -8.27
CA PRO A 133 22.50 16.38 -8.59
C PRO A 133 22.12 14.94 -8.97
N PRO A 134 22.95 14.26 -9.81
CA PRO A 134 22.75 12.86 -10.15
C PRO A 134 22.62 12.00 -8.89
N ARG A 135 21.77 10.98 -8.96
CA ARG A 135 21.61 10.03 -7.85
C ARG A 135 22.65 8.93 -7.97
N PRO A 136 23.03 8.32 -6.81
CA PRO A 136 23.85 7.11 -6.84
C PRO A 136 23.25 6.05 -7.77
N GLY A 137 24.04 5.57 -8.75
CA GLY A 137 23.59 4.60 -9.75
C GLY A 137 22.96 5.19 -11.02
N ASP A 138 22.91 6.52 -11.18
CA ASP A 138 22.55 7.15 -12.44
C ASP A 138 23.73 7.05 -13.44
N ILE A 139 23.40 6.95 -14.75
CA ILE A 139 24.40 6.90 -15.82
C ILE A 139 25.32 8.14 -15.78
N ALA A 140 24.80 9.29 -15.37
CA ALA A 140 25.57 10.52 -15.23
C ALA A 140 26.63 10.48 -14.10
N GLU A 141 26.52 9.55 -13.15
CA GLU A 141 27.52 9.33 -12.11
C GLU A 141 28.64 8.39 -12.60
N ALA A 142 28.35 7.56 -13.59
CA ALA A 142 29.27 6.55 -14.13
C ALA A 142 30.15 7.09 -15.26
N LEU A 143 29.92 8.32 -15.73
CA LEU A 143 30.68 9.01 -16.78
C LEU A 143 31.60 10.09 -16.22
#